data_4f404eabc486a3078cbc4ebd1f202646
#
_entry.id   4f404eabc486a3078cbc4ebd1f202646
#
_cell.length_a   1.000
_cell.length_b   1.000
_cell.length_c   1.000
_cell.angle_alpha   90.00
_cell.angle_beta   90.00
_cell.angle_gamma   90.00
#
_symmetry.space_group_name_H-M   'P 1'
#
loop_
_entity.id
_entity.type
_entity.pdbx_description
1 polymer ?
#
loop_
_entity_poly.entity_id
_entity_poly.type
_entity_poly.pdbx_seq_one_letter_code
_entity_poly.pdbx_strand_id
1 'polypeptide(L)'
;HLQDRPSLHIQFSDETDFLLDTGGGVAKALPMLGEAPFFVVNGDVLWFDAVRSSLRALATGFSTESMDALLLLQPTVSAVSYQGVGDYTMLNDGQLRRRLEREVAPFIHSGIQILKPSLFKDYPDGPFSLNFIYDRAAQQKRLFGLRHEGQWIELNRPEGLAAAEQALLEQVNGC
;
A
#
# COMPACT_ATOMS: atom_id res chain seq x y z
N HIS A 1 -16.93 2.82 16.50
CA HIS A 1 -17.53 1.93 15.47
C HIS A 1 -16.72 0.65 15.22
N LEU A 2 -15.37 0.67 15.27
CA LEU A 2 -14.57 -0.55 15.08
C LEU A 2 -14.53 -1.44 16.32
N GLN A 3 -14.61 -0.85 17.51
CA GLN A 3 -14.63 -1.56 18.81
C GLN A 3 -15.88 -2.44 19.00
N ASP A 4 -16.97 -2.15 18.27
CA ASP A 4 -18.25 -2.86 18.38
C ASP A 4 -18.32 -4.14 17.51
N ARG A 5 -17.19 -4.57 16.89
CA ARG A 5 -17.12 -5.80 16.11
C ARG A 5 -16.44 -6.93 16.88
N PRO A 6 -17.20 -7.79 17.57
CA PRO A 6 -16.66 -8.79 18.50
C PRO A 6 -15.80 -9.88 17.85
N SER A 7 -15.78 -9.97 16.51
CA SER A 7 -14.97 -10.93 15.76
C SER A 7 -13.59 -10.41 15.37
N LEU A 8 -13.26 -9.13 15.62
CA LEU A 8 -11.99 -8.52 15.25
C LEU A 8 -11.21 -8.14 16.51
N HIS A 9 -9.96 -8.58 16.57
CA HIS A 9 -9.00 -8.09 17.58
C HIS A 9 -8.37 -6.79 17.06
N ILE A 10 -8.84 -5.64 17.60
CA ILE A 10 -8.39 -4.32 17.17
C ILE A 10 -7.46 -3.74 18.24
N GLN A 11 -6.29 -3.29 17.81
CA GLN A 11 -5.33 -2.55 18.62
C GLN A 11 -5.06 -1.18 17.98
N PHE A 12 -4.78 -0.19 18.80
CA PHE A 12 -4.48 1.16 18.36
C PHE A 12 -3.01 1.49 18.66
N SER A 13 -2.28 1.94 17.63
CA SER A 13 -0.97 2.57 17.78
C SER A 13 -1.18 4.07 17.86
N ASP A 14 -1.17 4.62 19.08
CA ASP A 14 -1.48 6.02 19.32
C ASP A 14 -0.30 6.93 18.95
N GLU A 15 -0.54 7.91 18.09
CA GLU A 15 0.42 8.93 17.62
C GLU A 15 -0.03 10.35 17.99
N THR A 16 -0.93 10.49 19.00
CA THR A 16 -1.48 11.79 19.42
C THR A 16 -0.40 12.80 19.81
N ASP A 17 0.65 12.35 20.47
CA ASP A 17 1.73 13.22 20.95
C ASP A 17 2.72 13.62 19.84
N PHE A 18 2.89 12.76 18.84
CA PHE A 18 3.88 12.98 17.79
C PHE A 18 3.61 12.14 16.54
N LEU A 19 3.39 12.81 15.40
CA LEU A 19 3.20 12.15 14.10
C LEU A 19 4.52 11.55 13.60
N LEU A 20 4.50 10.28 13.28
CA LEU A 20 5.69 9.50 12.92
C LEU A 20 5.88 9.33 11.41
N ASP A 21 4.97 9.86 10.59
CA ASP A 21 4.89 9.56 9.15
C ASP A 21 4.64 8.05 8.90
N THR A 22 4.49 7.66 7.65
CA THR A 22 4.04 6.31 7.27
C THR A 22 4.99 5.20 7.74
N GLY A 23 6.29 5.41 7.65
CA GLY A 23 7.31 4.43 8.07
C GLY A 23 7.44 4.32 9.58
N GLY A 24 7.49 5.47 10.26
CA GLY A 24 7.59 5.51 11.73
C GLY A 24 6.32 4.97 12.40
N GLY A 25 5.14 5.24 11.85
CA GLY A 25 3.87 4.67 12.33
C GLY A 25 3.85 3.15 12.27
N VAL A 26 4.28 2.56 11.15
CA VAL A 26 4.41 1.10 11.04
C VAL A 26 5.48 0.56 11.98
N ALA A 27 6.63 1.23 12.09
CA ALA A 27 7.70 0.81 13.00
C ALA A 27 7.23 0.77 14.46
N LYS A 28 6.46 1.76 14.90
CA LYS A 28 5.84 1.80 16.23
C LYS A 28 4.85 0.65 16.45
N ALA A 29 4.12 0.24 15.42
CA ALA A 29 3.15 -0.85 15.49
C ALA A 29 3.77 -2.26 15.45
N LEU A 30 5.04 -2.43 15.07
CA LEU A 30 5.70 -3.73 14.90
C LEU A 30 5.55 -4.67 16.11
N PRO A 31 5.70 -4.22 17.37
CA PRO A 31 5.51 -5.10 18.52
C PRO A 31 4.12 -5.75 18.62
N MET A 32 3.11 -5.12 18.01
CA MET A 32 1.74 -5.63 17.96
C MET A 32 1.48 -6.56 16.77
N LEU A 33 2.31 -6.48 15.71
CA LEU A 33 2.15 -7.20 14.46
C LEU A 33 2.84 -8.58 14.45
N GLY A 34 3.81 -8.80 15.35
CA GLY A 34 4.56 -10.05 15.43
C GLY A 34 5.66 -10.18 14.36
N GLU A 35 6.12 -11.42 14.13
CA GLU A 35 7.30 -11.70 13.28
C GLU A 35 6.94 -12.14 11.84
N ALA A 36 5.67 -12.44 11.58
CA ALA A 36 5.21 -12.83 10.25
C ALA A 36 5.08 -11.62 9.32
N PRO A 37 5.17 -11.81 7.98
CA PRO A 37 4.79 -10.77 7.04
C PRO A 37 3.36 -10.28 7.29
N PHE A 38 3.14 -8.98 7.16
CA PHE A 38 1.87 -8.34 7.46
C PHE A 38 1.44 -7.38 6.36
N PHE A 39 0.14 -7.14 6.27
CA PHE A 39 -0.43 -6.15 5.39
C PHE A 39 -0.33 -4.75 6.00
N VAL A 40 -0.05 -3.77 5.15
CA VAL A 40 -0.27 -2.35 5.43
C VAL A 40 -1.24 -1.83 4.38
N VAL A 41 -2.27 -1.13 4.83
CA VAL A 41 -3.31 -0.53 3.98
C VAL A 41 -3.49 0.91 4.40
N ASN A 42 -3.30 1.84 3.46
CA ASN A 42 -3.53 3.25 3.70
C ASN A 42 -5.04 3.53 3.88
N GLY A 43 -5.36 4.50 4.74
CA GLY A 43 -6.75 4.88 5.04
C GLY A 43 -7.37 5.88 4.06
N ASP A 44 -6.61 6.38 3.09
CA ASP A 44 -7.00 7.43 2.13
C ASP A 44 -7.14 6.91 0.70
N VAL A 45 -7.39 5.62 0.55
CA VAL A 45 -7.63 4.96 -0.74
C VAL A 45 -8.89 4.09 -0.68
N LEU A 46 -9.59 4.01 -1.80
CA LEU A 46 -10.67 3.07 -2.01
C LEU A 46 -10.36 2.23 -3.25
N TRP A 47 -10.56 0.92 -3.14
CA TRP A 47 -10.40 0.04 -4.30
C TRP A 47 -11.55 -0.97 -4.40
N PHE A 48 -11.82 -1.39 -5.61
CA PHE A 48 -12.73 -2.48 -5.92
C PHE A 48 -11.95 -3.53 -6.71
N ASP A 49 -12.05 -4.75 -6.25
CA ASP A 49 -11.43 -5.88 -6.95
C ASP A 49 -12.17 -6.15 -8.28
N ALA A 50 -11.41 -6.57 -9.30
CA ALA A 50 -12.00 -7.09 -10.53
C ALA A 50 -12.47 -8.56 -10.32
N VAL A 51 -11.93 -9.50 -11.07
CA VAL A 51 -12.28 -10.94 -10.93
C VAL A 51 -11.61 -11.57 -9.71
N ARG A 52 -10.44 -11.07 -9.31
CA ARG A 52 -9.63 -11.64 -8.23
C ARG A 52 -9.47 -10.66 -7.10
N SER A 53 -9.58 -11.16 -5.87
CA SER A 53 -9.28 -10.35 -4.69
C SER A 53 -7.79 -9.96 -4.67
N SER A 54 -7.53 -8.66 -4.63
CA SER A 54 -6.18 -8.09 -4.59
C SER A 54 -5.43 -8.51 -3.33
N LEU A 55 -6.08 -8.53 -2.17
CA LEU A 55 -5.45 -8.98 -0.93
C LEU A 55 -5.08 -10.46 -0.99
N ARG A 56 -5.95 -11.31 -1.56
CA ARG A 56 -5.64 -12.73 -1.75
C ARG A 56 -4.52 -12.91 -2.78
N ALA A 57 -4.51 -12.14 -3.86
CA ALA A 57 -3.46 -12.19 -4.87
C ALA A 57 -2.09 -11.77 -4.29
N LEU A 58 -2.05 -10.72 -3.47
CA LEU A 58 -0.86 -10.33 -2.72
C LEU A 58 -0.39 -11.46 -1.78
N ALA A 59 -1.30 -12.02 -0.98
CA ALA A 59 -0.97 -13.08 -0.02
C ALA A 59 -0.40 -14.34 -0.70
N THR A 60 -0.97 -14.73 -1.85
CA THR A 60 -0.51 -15.91 -2.61
C THR A 60 0.73 -15.65 -3.45
N GLY A 61 0.93 -14.40 -3.88
CA GLY A 61 2.09 -13.98 -4.67
C GLY A 61 3.33 -13.64 -3.84
N PHE A 62 3.17 -13.43 -2.54
CA PHE A 62 4.29 -13.08 -1.67
C PHE A 62 5.19 -14.29 -1.36
N SER A 63 6.45 -14.20 -1.75
CA SER A 63 7.47 -15.21 -1.43
C SER A 63 8.42 -14.70 -0.35
N THR A 64 8.42 -15.33 0.82
CA THR A 64 9.34 -14.97 1.92
C THR A 64 10.80 -15.22 1.58
N GLU A 65 11.11 -16.06 0.59
CA GLU A 65 12.49 -16.35 0.16
C GLU A 65 13.07 -15.24 -0.70
N SER A 66 12.28 -14.69 -1.62
CA SER A 66 12.74 -13.72 -2.62
C SER A 66 12.31 -12.28 -2.35
N MET A 67 11.26 -12.05 -1.55
CA MET A 67 10.66 -10.75 -1.34
C MET A 67 10.79 -10.29 0.11
N ASP A 68 11.00 -9.00 0.32
CA ASP A 68 10.85 -8.35 1.61
C ASP A 68 9.65 -7.39 1.62
N ALA A 69 9.27 -6.89 0.44
CA ALA A 69 8.05 -6.12 0.22
C ALA A 69 7.40 -6.49 -1.11
N LEU A 70 6.06 -6.57 -1.12
CA LEU A 70 5.24 -6.71 -2.32
C LEU A 70 4.17 -5.63 -2.31
N LEU A 71 4.24 -4.69 -3.27
CA LEU A 71 3.33 -3.56 -3.39
C LEU A 71 2.23 -3.87 -4.40
N LEU A 72 0.99 -3.49 -4.08
CA LEU A 72 -0.08 -3.43 -5.08
C LEU A 72 0.08 -2.15 -5.89
N LEU A 73 0.09 -2.26 -7.20
CA LEU A 73 0.36 -1.16 -8.13
C LEU A 73 -0.86 -0.88 -9.00
N GLN A 74 -1.30 0.37 -9.00
CA GLN A 74 -2.33 0.85 -9.91
C GLN A 74 -1.67 1.43 -11.17
N PRO A 75 -2.09 1.03 -12.40
CA PRO A 75 -1.66 1.73 -13.61
C PRO A 75 -2.13 3.19 -13.59
N THR A 76 -1.23 4.13 -13.88
CA THR A 76 -1.55 5.58 -13.87
C THR A 76 -2.68 5.94 -14.82
N VAL A 77 -2.80 5.24 -15.93
CA VAL A 77 -3.83 5.48 -16.97
C VAL A 77 -5.25 5.12 -16.53
N SER A 78 -5.42 4.34 -15.47
CA SER A 78 -6.71 3.91 -14.93
C SER A 78 -6.92 4.32 -13.46
N ALA A 79 -6.03 5.16 -12.92
CA ALA A 79 -6.17 5.68 -11.58
C ALA A 79 -7.16 6.86 -11.55
N VAL A 80 -8.22 6.73 -10.77
CA VAL A 80 -9.27 7.75 -10.66
C VAL A 80 -8.81 8.85 -9.71
N SER A 81 -8.98 10.10 -10.11
CA SER A 81 -8.59 11.33 -9.38
C SER A 81 -7.09 11.53 -9.17
N TYR A 82 -6.24 10.68 -9.75
CA TYR A 82 -4.79 10.82 -9.67
C TYR A 82 -4.26 11.76 -10.76
N GLN A 83 -3.42 12.73 -10.37
CA GLN A 83 -2.80 13.71 -11.27
C GLN A 83 -1.27 13.69 -11.21
N GLY A 84 -0.70 12.64 -10.64
CA GLY A 84 0.75 12.52 -10.49
C GLY A 84 1.44 11.88 -11.71
N VAL A 85 2.74 11.68 -11.58
CA VAL A 85 3.63 11.14 -12.62
C VAL A 85 4.00 9.67 -12.39
N GLY A 86 3.30 9.00 -11.48
CA GLY A 86 3.60 7.63 -11.07
C GLY A 86 4.78 7.53 -10.11
N ASP A 87 5.01 6.32 -9.59
CA ASP A 87 6.03 6.04 -8.58
C ASP A 87 7.03 4.98 -9.05
N TYR A 88 6.57 3.96 -9.75
CA TYR A 88 7.34 2.76 -10.06
C TYR A 88 7.24 2.32 -11.52
N THR A 89 8.35 1.75 -12.00
CA THR A 89 8.40 0.88 -13.17
C THR A 89 8.56 -0.55 -12.68
N MET A 90 7.73 -1.47 -13.17
CA MET A 90 7.83 -2.89 -12.88
C MET A 90 8.61 -3.59 -14.01
N LEU A 91 9.64 -4.33 -13.64
CA LEU A 91 10.45 -5.13 -14.54
C LEU A 91 9.72 -6.44 -14.91
N ASN A 92 10.24 -7.16 -15.91
CA ASN A 92 9.62 -8.40 -16.40
C ASN A 92 9.55 -9.53 -15.35
N ASP A 93 10.44 -9.48 -14.35
CA ASP A 93 10.48 -10.42 -13.23
C ASP A 93 9.63 -9.97 -12.02
N GLY A 94 8.94 -8.84 -12.15
CA GLY A 94 8.12 -8.25 -11.09
C GLY A 94 8.89 -7.34 -10.12
N GLN A 95 10.21 -7.23 -10.23
CA GLN A 95 10.99 -6.30 -9.41
C GLN A 95 10.59 -4.86 -9.73
N LEU A 96 10.63 -3.99 -8.70
CA LEU A 96 10.29 -2.59 -8.85
C LEU A 96 11.53 -1.70 -8.87
N ARG A 97 11.49 -0.74 -9.79
CA ARG A 97 12.40 0.41 -9.82
C ARG A 97 11.59 1.67 -9.55
N ARG A 98 11.97 2.40 -8.52
CA ARG A 98 11.39 3.71 -8.26
C ARG A 98 11.78 4.69 -9.38
N ARG A 99 10.83 5.55 -9.79
CA ARG A 99 11.10 6.59 -10.80
C ARG A 99 12.18 7.54 -10.32
N LEU A 100 12.96 8.07 -11.25
CA LEU A 100 13.86 9.19 -11.01
C LEU A 100 13.07 10.51 -11.03
N GLU A 101 13.65 11.58 -10.51
CA GLU A 101 13.01 12.88 -10.33
C GLU A 101 12.29 13.43 -11.58
N ARG A 102 12.85 13.20 -12.76
CA ARG A 102 12.31 13.69 -14.05
C ARG A 102 11.65 12.62 -14.90
N GLU A 103 11.39 11.46 -14.36
CA GLU A 103 10.70 10.37 -15.06
C GLU A 103 9.21 10.38 -14.79
N VAL A 104 8.45 9.88 -15.76
CA VAL A 104 7.05 9.44 -15.58
C VAL A 104 7.07 7.93 -15.47
N ALA A 105 6.43 7.39 -14.44
CA ALA A 105 6.33 5.96 -14.23
C ALA A 105 4.92 5.45 -14.56
N PRO A 106 4.79 4.23 -15.10
CA PRO A 106 3.49 3.69 -15.51
C PRO A 106 2.60 3.25 -14.33
N PHE A 107 3.16 3.14 -13.12
CA PHE A 107 2.44 2.66 -11.94
C PHE A 107 2.59 3.61 -10.76
N ILE A 108 1.51 3.71 -9.99
CA ILE A 108 1.50 4.30 -8.64
C ILE A 108 1.40 3.19 -7.59
N HIS A 109 1.95 3.44 -6.43
CA HIS A 109 1.72 2.61 -5.26
C HIS A 109 0.27 2.83 -4.77
N SER A 110 -0.51 1.78 -4.74
CA SER A 110 -1.95 1.86 -4.39
C SER A 110 -2.23 2.13 -2.92
N GLY A 111 -1.21 2.18 -2.06
CA GLY A 111 -1.37 2.24 -0.60
C GLY A 111 -1.62 0.87 0.05
N ILE A 112 -1.48 -0.23 -0.69
CA ILE A 112 -1.72 -1.59 -0.21
C ILE A 112 -0.47 -2.43 -0.46
N GLN A 113 0.03 -3.11 0.58
CA GLN A 113 1.25 -3.91 0.48
C GLN A 113 1.35 -5.01 1.52
N ILE A 114 2.28 -5.95 1.29
CA ILE A 114 2.80 -6.88 2.29
C ILE A 114 4.25 -6.53 2.58
N LEU A 115 4.59 -6.44 3.85
CA LEU A 115 5.95 -6.14 4.33
C LEU A 115 6.43 -7.22 5.29
N LYS A 116 7.75 -7.49 5.28
CA LYS A 116 8.41 -8.26 6.33
C LYS A 116 8.83 -7.34 7.49
N PRO A 117 8.65 -7.77 8.75
CA PRO A 117 9.18 -7.05 9.92
C PRO A 117 10.68 -6.78 9.84
N SER A 118 11.45 -7.70 9.23
CA SER A 118 12.89 -7.58 9.08
C SER A 118 13.36 -6.38 8.26
N LEU A 119 12.48 -5.79 7.43
CA LEU A 119 12.74 -4.53 6.71
C LEU A 119 12.95 -3.34 7.64
N PHE A 120 12.39 -3.41 8.85
CA PHE A 120 12.44 -2.34 9.82
C PHE A 120 13.64 -2.47 10.77
N LYS A 121 14.71 -3.14 10.36
CA LYS A 121 16.00 -3.07 11.05
C LYS A 121 16.72 -1.78 10.67
N ASP A 122 17.33 -1.11 11.64
CA ASP A 122 18.15 0.08 11.42
C ASP A 122 17.41 1.21 10.65
N TYR A 123 16.15 1.47 11.02
CA TYR A 123 15.40 2.61 10.51
C TYR A 123 15.78 3.91 11.23
N PRO A 124 15.54 5.09 10.64
CA PRO A 124 15.84 6.37 11.25
C PRO A 124 15.06 6.58 12.57
N ASP A 125 15.65 7.26 13.52
CA ASP A 125 14.92 7.74 14.70
C ASP A 125 13.90 8.83 14.29
N GLY A 126 12.72 8.79 14.91
CA GLY A 126 11.65 9.76 14.67
C GLY A 126 10.83 9.49 13.41
N PRO A 127 10.21 10.54 12.81
CA PRO A 127 9.36 10.39 11.64
C PRO A 127 10.15 10.02 10.40
N PHE A 128 9.66 9.03 9.65
CA PHE A 128 10.20 8.70 8.33
C PHE A 128 9.14 8.08 7.44
N SER A 129 9.29 8.27 6.14
CA SER A 129 8.40 7.69 5.13
C SER A 129 8.73 6.22 4.86
N LEU A 130 7.72 5.39 4.59
CA LEU A 130 7.89 4.03 4.08
C LEU A 130 8.75 3.96 2.81
N ASN A 131 8.87 5.06 2.07
CA ASN A 131 9.78 5.15 0.93
C ASN A 131 11.22 4.78 1.28
N PHE A 132 11.69 5.11 2.50
CA PHE A 132 13.01 4.70 2.99
C PHE A 132 13.15 3.17 3.02
N ILE A 133 12.10 2.49 3.48
CA ILE A 133 12.06 1.02 3.56
C ILE A 133 12.00 0.40 2.16
N TYR A 134 11.18 0.97 1.26
CA TYR A 134 11.07 0.48 -0.11
C TYR A 134 12.36 0.67 -0.91
N ASP A 135 13.03 1.81 -0.76
CA ASP A 135 14.30 2.08 -1.45
C ASP A 135 15.38 1.08 -1.02
N ARG A 136 15.42 0.73 0.27
CA ARG A 136 16.32 -0.30 0.79
C ARG A 136 16.01 -1.70 0.24
N ALA A 137 14.73 -2.08 0.20
CA ALA A 137 14.31 -3.34 -0.40
C ALA A 137 14.63 -3.39 -1.91
N ALA A 138 14.45 -2.27 -2.63
CA ALA A 138 14.78 -2.16 -4.05
C ALA A 138 16.28 -2.32 -4.31
N GLN A 139 17.15 -1.68 -3.49
CA GLN A 139 18.60 -1.83 -3.60
C GLN A 139 19.05 -3.29 -3.41
N GLN A 140 18.35 -4.05 -2.58
CA GLN A 140 18.59 -5.48 -2.36
C GLN A 140 17.88 -6.37 -3.39
N LYS A 141 17.19 -5.80 -4.38
CA LYS A 141 16.36 -6.50 -5.38
C LYS A 141 15.27 -7.38 -4.75
N ARG A 142 14.71 -6.93 -3.64
CA ARG A 142 13.70 -7.63 -2.84
C ARG A 142 12.37 -6.87 -2.73
N LEU A 143 12.22 -5.77 -3.52
CA LEU A 143 10.97 -5.02 -3.71
C LEU A 143 10.28 -5.47 -4.98
N PHE A 144 9.06 -5.98 -4.86
CA PHE A 144 8.27 -6.47 -5.98
C PHE A 144 6.92 -5.76 -6.07
N GLY A 145 6.31 -5.85 -7.24
CA GLY A 145 4.99 -5.29 -7.51
C GLY A 145 4.01 -6.33 -8.03
N LEU A 146 2.76 -6.13 -7.70
CA LEU A 146 1.61 -6.84 -8.26
C LEU A 146 0.66 -5.79 -8.85
N ARG A 147 0.28 -5.96 -10.12
CA ARG A 147 -0.65 -5.05 -10.77
C ARG A 147 -2.07 -5.25 -10.23
N HIS A 148 -2.71 -4.15 -9.84
CA HIS A 148 -4.14 -4.11 -9.57
C HIS A 148 -4.92 -4.08 -10.88
N GLU A 149 -5.94 -4.93 -10.98
CA GLU A 149 -6.77 -5.08 -12.20
C GLU A 149 -8.13 -4.39 -12.08
N GLY A 150 -8.49 -3.95 -10.88
CA GLY A 150 -9.77 -3.33 -10.59
C GLY A 150 -9.72 -1.79 -10.61
N GLN A 151 -10.73 -1.19 -10.01
CA GLN A 151 -10.82 0.26 -9.87
C GLN A 151 -10.09 0.71 -8.60
N TRP A 152 -9.35 1.79 -8.70
CA TRP A 152 -8.69 2.43 -7.57
C TRP A 152 -8.94 3.93 -7.59
N ILE A 153 -9.25 4.50 -6.43
CA ILE A 153 -9.63 5.90 -6.26
C ILE A 153 -8.80 6.49 -5.12
N GLU A 154 -8.14 7.62 -5.39
CA GLU A 154 -7.43 8.39 -4.40
C GLU A 154 -8.40 9.33 -3.67
N LEU A 155 -8.45 9.28 -2.33
CA LEU A 155 -9.42 10.02 -1.50
C LEU A 155 -8.89 11.34 -0.93
N ASN A 156 -7.64 11.69 -1.23
CA ASN A 156 -6.97 12.86 -0.66
C ASN A 156 -7.46 14.21 -1.24
N ARG A 157 -8.44 14.19 -2.17
CA ARG A 157 -9.03 15.37 -2.81
C ARG A 157 -10.56 15.26 -2.86
N PRO A 158 -11.28 16.40 -2.89
CA PRO A 158 -12.75 16.40 -2.97
C PRO A 158 -13.31 15.63 -4.17
N GLU A 159 -12.61 15.68 -5.32
CA GLU A 159 -13.00 14.95 -6.54
C GLU A 159 -12.90 13.43 -6.34
N GLY A 160 -11.92 12.97 -5.56
CA GLY A 160 -11.77 11.56 -5.20
C GLY A 160 -12.88 11.08 -4.28
N LEU A 161 -13.29 11.88 -3.31
CA LEU A 161 -14.43 11.57 -2.45
C LEU A 161 -15.73 11.44 -3.24
N ALA A 162 -16.00 12.40 -4.14
CA ALA A 162 -17.20 12.35 -5.01
C ALA A 162 -17.19 11.11 -5.93
N ALA A 163 -16.03 10.78 -6.51
CA ALA A 163 -15.88 9.58 -7.34
C ALA A 163 -16.08 8.29 -6.53
N ALA A 164 -15.59 8.24 -5.29
CA ALA A 164 -15.76 7.11 -4.39
C ALA A 164 -17.23 6.91 -3.98
N GLU A 165 -17.94 7.98 -3.65
CA GLU A 165 -19.38 7.93 -3.34
C GLU A 165 -20.18 7.39 -4.53
N GLN A 166 -19.91 7.88 -5.74
CA GLN A 166 -20.57 7.39 -6.94
C GLN A 166 -20.28 5.90 -7.18
N ALA A 167 -19.02 5.47 -7.10
CA ALA A 167 -18.62 4.08 -7.28
C ALA A 167 -19.30 3.14 -6.26
N LEU A 168 -19.41 3.57 -5.00
CA LEU A 168 -20.11 2.81 -3.96
C LEU A 168 -21.61 2.67 -4.27
N LEU A 169 -22.27 3.74 -4.75
CA LEU A 169 -23.68 3.70 -5.13
C LEU A 169 -23.91 2.76 -6.33
N GLU A 170 -23.02 2.74 -7.30
CA GLU A 170 -23.09 1.84 -8.46
C GLU A 170 -22.98 0.36 -8.03
N GLN A 171 -22.08 0.05 -7.09
CA GLN A 171 -21.94 -1.30 -6.51
C GLN A 171 -23.20 -1.77 -5.76
N VAL A 172 -23.86 -0.87 -5.03
CA VAL A 172 -25.10 -1.19 -4.30
C VAL A 172 -26.27 -1.39 -5.24
N ASN A 173 -26.36 -0.62 -6.33
CA ASN A 173 -27.48 -0.67 -7.28
C ASN A 173 -27.30 -1.71 -8.40
N GLY A 174 -26.09 -2.28 -8.56
CA GLY A 174 -25.77 -3.28 -9.57
C GLY A 174 -25.86 -4.74 -9.10
N CYS A 175 -26.30 -4.95 -7.84
CA CYS A 175 -26.57 -6.28 -7.27
C CYS A 175 -28.02 -6.69 -7.41
#